data_a65da394c5b2e2eb74f267a2ce56f041
#
_entry.id   a65da394c5b2e2eb74f267a2ce56f041
#
_cell.length_a   1.000
_cell.length_b   1.000
_cell.length_c   1.000
_cell.angle_alpha   90.00
_cell.angle_beta   90.00
_cell.angle_gamma   90.00
#
_symmetry.space_group_name_H-M   'P 1'
#
loop_
_entity.id
_entity.type
_entity.pdbx_description
1 polymer ?
#
loop_
_entity_poly.entity_id
_entity_poly.type
_entity_poly.pdbx_seq_one_letter_code
_entity_poly.pdbx_strand_id
1 'polypeptide(L)'
;MRTDHMLTRLERVFARLDREPERPAHLQTPRMSRHRVVLLGSTLAFYLAIVVAVLTTSWLVRLDWQIMFFRPYEQWPQLHAFLDYLVVLGQRGPTAVMVAAWLGWRSWRQHTLRPLITLGVALLLLNVTVGAVKIGLGRLGPHYATEIGSAELFAGGDIFPSGHTANAVVTWGILAYLASTVVTRRVLSVVSAVVSLSVGATTVYLGTHWVSDVLLGWTAGLLILLALPWFEPLVARAEAYVFELRELLRRRLEEGRVSEPVAAALTPLLSAGGKWQLRRNAEATAPVPAAAPANPQAQAAGQPATNAGTGHGPTPRPAAHLTTRPHVIRSERTPVTPVGSRRPPHTERTTARGAPARPIAGG
;
A
#
# COMPACT_ATOMS: atom_id res chain seq x y z
N MET A 1 -9.42 13.49 27.58
CA MET A 1 -9.53 12.10 28.09
C MET A 1 -9.73 11.01 27.02
N ARG A 2 -10.69 11.08 26.07
CA ARG A 2 -10.81 10.02 25.01
C ARG A 2 -9.67 10.02 23.98
N THR A 3 -9.18 11.17 23.60
CA THR A 3 -8.06 11.33 22.66
C THR A 3 -6.73 10.80 23.21
N ASP A 4 -6.47 11.01 24.50
CA ASP A 4 -5.23 10.55 25.14
C ASP A 4 -5.16 9.03 25.23
N HIS A 5 -6.30 8.36 25.46
CA HIS A 5 -6.35 6.89 25.44
C HIS A 5 -6.19 6.30 24.04
N MET A 6 -6.62 7.00 22.99
CA MET A 6 -6.39 6.56 21.60
C MET A 6 -4.92 6.74 21.20
N LEU A 7 -4.32 7.89 21.53
CA LEU A 7 -2.90 8.14 21.26
C LEU A 7 -2.01 7.13 21.99
N THR A 8 -2.26 6.85 23.26
CA THR A 8 -1.52 5.81 24.01
C THR A 8 -1.74 4.38 23.50
N ARG A 9 -2.88 4.10 22.87
CA ARG A 9 -3.08 2.80 22.18
C ARG A 9 -2.33 2.73 20.87
N LEU A 10 -2.35 3.79 20.08
CA LEU A 10 -1.59 3.88 18.82
C LEU A 10 -0.09 3.83 19.09
N GLU A 11 0.43 4.56 20.06
CA GLU A 11 1.84 4.48 20.47
C GLU A 11 2.24 3.07 20.90
N ARG A 12 1.39 2.34 21.63
CA ARG A 12 1.65 0.94 21.98
C ARG A 12 1.63 0.01 20.79
N VAL A 13 0.78 0.25 19.79
CA VAL A 13 0.76 -0.51 18.54
C VAL A 13 2.03 -0.24 17.74
N PHE A 14 2.41 1.03 17.58
CA PHE A 14 3.65 1.41 16.89
C PHE A 14 4.89 0.87 17.62
N ALA A 15 4.95 0.97 18.95
CA ALA A 15 6.05 0.39 19.73
C ALA A 15 6.12 -1.14 19.65
N ARG A 16 4.98 -1.83 19.42
CA ARG A 16 4.97 -3.27 19.15
C ARG A 16 5.46 -3.59 17.74
N LEU A 17 5.07 -2.80 16.75
CA LEU A 17 5.55 -2.93 15.38
C LEU A 17 7.06 -2.67 15.29
N ASP A 18 7.58 -1.73 16.08
CA ASP A 18 9.00 -1.42 16.19
C ASP A 18 9.83 -2.54 16.86
N ARG A 19 9.22 -3.28 17.78
CA ARG A 19 9.87 -4.40 18.48
C ARG A 19 9.68 -5.74 17.78
N GLU A 20 9.08 -5.73 16.57
CA GLU A 20 8.89 -6.97 15.84
C GLU A 20 10.25 -7.60 15.52
N PRO A 21 10.54 -8.81 16.05
CA PRO A 21 11.84 -9.44 15.85
C PRO A 21 12.05 -9.71 14.35
N GLU A 22 13.28 -9.57 13.90
CA GLU A 22 13.64 -10.02 12.56
C GLU A 22 13.31 -11.49 12.40
N ARG A 23 12.77 -11.86 11.24
CA ARG A 23 12.58 -13.27 10.93
C ARG A 23 13.95 -13.95 10.95
N PRO A 24 14.11 -15.06 11.68
CA PRO A 24 15.34 -15.86 11.61
C PRO A 24 15.67 -16.18 10.15
N ALA A 25 16.95 -16.20 9.81
CA ALA A 25 17.40 -16.37 8.42
C ALA A 25 16.80 -17.62 7.72
N HIS A 26 16.57 -18.70 8.46
CA HIS A 26 15.95 -19.93 7.96
C HIS A 26 14.45 -19.81 7.67
N LEU A 27 13.76 -18.77 8.19
CA LEU A 27 12.36 -18.47 7.92
C LEU A 27 12.17 -17.33 6.92
N GLN A 28 13.26 -16.73 6.43
CA GLN A 28 13.21 -15.58 5.51
C GLN A 28 12.79 -15.95 4.10
N THR A 29 12.88 -17.22 3.72
CA THR A 29 12.38 -17.71 2.42
C THR A 29 11.06 -18.45 2.62
N PRO A 30 9.92 -17.78 2.45
CA PRO A 30 8.63 -18.47 2.50
C PRO A 30 8.57 -19.47 1.36
N ARG A 31 8.62 -20.77 1.70
CA ARG A 31 8.41 -21.83 0.70
C ARG A 31 6.97 -21.85 0.26
N MET A 32 6.73 -22.17 -1.01
CA MET A 32 5.39 -22.41 -1.52
C MET A 32 4.76 -23.62 -0.84
N SER A 33 3.84 -23.40 0.09
CA SER A 33 3.08 -24.48 0.70
C SER A 33 2.03 -25.02 -0.26
N ARG A 34 1.60 -26.28 -0.10
CA ARG A 34 0.52 -26.87 -0.89
C ARG A 34 -0.76 -26.00 -0.86
N HIS A 35 -1.13 -25.49 0.31
CA HIS A 35 -2.28 -24.58 0.45
C HIS A 35 -2.10 -23.29 -0.37
N ARG A 36 -0.90 -22.73 -0.41
CA ARG A 36 -0.64 -21.53 -1.19
C ARG A 36 -0.71 -21.79 -2.69
N VAL A 37 -0.23 -22.92 -3.15
CA VAL A 37 -0.35 -23.36 -4.56
C VAL A 37 -1.82 -23.55 -4.94
N VAL A 38 -2.61 -24.22 -4.09
CA VAL A 38 -4.06 -24.38 -4.31
C VAL A 38 -4.76 -23.03 -4.36
N LEU A 39 -4.47 -22.11 -3.41
CA LEU A 39 -5.02 -20.75 -3.42
C LEU A 39 -4.61 -19.98 -4.67
N LEU A 40 -3.37 -20.09 -5.11
CA LEU A 40 -2.91 -19.45 -6.34
C LEU A 40 -3.66 -20.01 -7.55
N GLY A 41 -3.77 -21.33 -7.67
CA GLY A 41 -4.48 -22.00 -8.77
C GLY A 41 -5.97 -21.67 -8.79
N SER A 42 -6.65 -21.68 -7.63
CA SER A 42 -8.06 -21.30 -7.54
C SER A 42 -8.30 -19.82 -7.84
N THR A 43 -7.42 -18.93 -7.38
CA THR A 43 -7.49 -17.49 -7.71
C THR A 43 -7.25 -17.27 -9.19
N LEU A 44 -6.30 -17.98 -9.81
CA LEU A 44 -6.06 -17.92 -11.25
C LEU A 44 -7.26 -18.43 -12.04
N ALA A 45 -7.84 -19.55 -11.63
CA ALA A 45 -9.05 -20.08 -12.27
C ALA A 45 -10.22 -19.08 -12.20
N PHE A 46 -10.40 -18.44 -11.03
CA PHE A 46 -11.41 -17.39 -10.85
C PHE A 46 -11.11 -16.13 -11.68
N TYR A 47 -9.85 -15.72 -11.75
CA TYR A 47 -9.40 -14.63 -12.63
C TYR A 47 -9.75 -14.90 -14.09
N LEU A 48 -9.40 -16.09 -14.59
CA LEU A 48 -9.72 -16.50 -15.97
C LEU A 48 -11.23 -16.61 -16.20
N ALA A 49 -11.99 -17.11 -15.22
CA ALA A 49 -13.44 -17.19 -15.33
C ALA A 49 -14.08 -15.80 -15.47
N ILE A 50 -13.59 -14.77 -14.73
CA ILE A 50 -14.05 -13.38 -14.91
C ILE A 50 -13.70 -12.87 -16.31
N VAL A 51 -12.49 -13.10 -16.78
CA VAL A 51 -12.07 -12.68 -18.14
C VAL A 51 -12.98 -13.31 -19.19
N VAL A 52 -13.21 -14.63 -19.14
CA VAL A 52 -14.12 -15.34 -20.05
C VAL A 52 -15.54 -14.80 -19.94
N ALA A 53 -16.02 -14.56 -18.71
CA ALA A 53 -17.37 -14.04 -18.49
C ALA A 53 -17.57 -12.65 -19.11
N VAL A 54 -16.55 -11.81 -19.12
CA VAL A 54 -16.58 -10.48 -19.76
C VAL A 54 -16.46 -10.62 -21.28
N LEU A 55 -15.53 -11.45 -21.77
CA LEU A 55 -15.35 -11.70 -23.21
C LEU A 55 -16.61 -12.26 -23.89
N THR A 56 -17.34 -13.12 -23.19
CA THR A 56 -18.59 -13.75 -23.70
C THR A 56 -19.86 -12.93 -23.41
N THR A 57 -19.72 -11.70 -22.93
CA THR A 57 -20.87 -10.83 -22.58
C THR A 57 -21.91 -11.54 -21.72
N SER A 58 -21.44 -12.19 -20.65
CA SER A 58 -22.25 -13.04 -19.78
C SER A 58 -23.16 -12.24 -18.83
N TRP A 59 -23.82 -12.96 -17.88
CA TRP A 59 -24.59 -12.33 -16.82
C TRP A 59 -23.79 -11.31 -15.99
N LEU A 60 -22.46 -11.45 -15.90
CA LEU A 60 -21.60 -10.54 -15.19
C LEU A 60 -21.58 -9.14 -15.86
N VAL A 61 -21.55 -9.08 -17.19
CA VAL A 61 -21.69 -7.83 -17.95
C VAL A 61 -23.07 -7.22 -17.76
N ARG A 62 -24.12 -8.06 -17.70
CA ARG A 62 -25.47 -7.56 -17.36
C ARG A 62 -25.53 -6.94 -15.97
N LEU A 63 -24.87 -7.54 -14.98
CA LEU A 63 -24.75 -6.99 -13.64
C LEU A 63 -24.01 -5.65 -13.63
N ASP A 64 -22.90 -5.53 -14.40
CA ASP A 64 -22.18 -4.28 -14.57
C ASP A 64 -23.13 -3.15 -14.99
N TRP A 65 -23.94 -3.39 -16.01
CA TRP A 65 -24.90 -2.41 -16.53
C TRP A 65 -26.05 -2.15 -15.55
N GLN A 66 -26.58 -3.14 -14.87
CA GLN A 66 -27.62 -2.96 -13.85
C GLN A 66 -27.18 -2.02 -12.74
N ILE A 67 -25.95 -2.21 -12.22
CA ILE A 67 -25.40 -1.35 -11.18
C ILE A 67 -25.13 0.06 -11.72
N MET A 68 -24.69 0.17 -12.96
CA MET A 68 -24.46 1.47 -13.57
C MET A 68 -25.77 2.25 -13.76
N PHE A 69 -26.87 1.60 -14.17
CA PHE A 69 -28.19 2.22 -14.27
C PHE A 69 -28.80 2.57 -12.92
N PHE A 70 -28.46 1.85 -11.85
CA PHE A 70 -28.88 2.17 -10.50
C PHE A 70 -28.25 3.49 -10.00
N ARG A 71 -27.12 3.91 -10.59
CA ARG A 71 -26.41 5.17 -10.27
C ARG A 71 -26.20 5.39 -8.78
N PRO A 72 -25.38 4.57 -8.12
CA PRO A 72 -25.20 4.62 -6.67
C PRO A 72 -24.81 6.00 -6.13
N TYR A 73 -24.04 6.79 -6.90
CA TYR A 73 -23.62 8.14 -6.53
C TYR A 73 -24.76 9.15 -6.46
N GLU A 74 -25.84 8.95 -7.23
CA GLU A 74 -27.06 9.78 -7.17
C GLU A 74 -27.94 9.39 -5.98
N GLN A 75 -27.93 8.11 -5.58
CA GLN A 75 -28.74 7.59 -4.46
C GLN A 75 -28.22 8.04 -3.09
N TRP A 76 -26.92 8.16 -2.92
CA TRP A 76 -26.27 8.48 -1.64
C TRP A 76 -25.25 9.63 -1.77
N PRO A 77 -25.64 10.84 -2.20
CA PRO A 77 -24.71 11.95 -2.46
C PRO A 77 -23.92 12.38 -1.21
N GLN A 78 -24.47 12.15 -0.01
CA GLN A 78 -23.81 12.46 1.25
C GLN A 78 -22.50 11.66 1.49
N LEU A 79 -22.34 10.51 0.82
CA LEU A 79 -21.13 9.69 0.92
C LEU A 79 -20.01 10.16 -0.01
N HIS A 80 -20.32 11.03 -0.96
CA HIS A 80 -19.42 11.38 -2.07
C HIS A 80 -18.06 11.89 -1.57
N ALA A 81 -18.07 12.94 -0.74
CA ALA A 81 -16.84 13.53 -0.22
C ALA A 81 -15.98 12.55 0.58
N PHE A 82 -16.60 11.67 1.37
CA PHE A 82 -15.87 10.65 2.12
C PHE A 82 -15.25 9.60 1.20
N LEU A 83 -15.98 9.13 0.19
CA LEU A 83 -15.55 8.11 -0.74
C LEU A 83 -14.47 8.62 -1.71
N ASP A 84 -14.52 9.90 -2.09
CA ASP A 84 -13.45 10.55 -2.86
C ASP A 84 -12.10 10.55 -2.14
N TYR A 85 -12.11 10.74 -0.81
CA TYR A 85 -10.89 10.58 -0.01
C TYR A 85 -10.49 9.11 0.15
N LEU A 86 -11.46 8.21 0.26
CA LEU A 86 -11.20 6.79 0.46
C LEU A 86 -10.53 6.16 -0.78
N VAL A 87 -10.92 6.56 -1.98
CA VAL A 87 -10.33 6.04 -3.23
C VAL A 87 -8.84 6.35 -3.35
N VAL A 88 -8.35 7.41 -2.68
CA VAL A 88 -6.92 7.77 -2.63
C VAL A 88 -6.07 6.63 -2.06
N LEU A 89 -6.63 5.81 -1.15
CA LEU A 89 -5.95 4.64 -0.62
C LEU A 89 -5.69 3.55 -1.66
N GLY A 90 -6.29 3.65 -2.84
CA GLY A 90 -6.00 2.81 -4.02
C GLY A 90 -5.11 3.48 -5.07
N GLN A 91 -4.80 4.77 -4.95
CA GLN A 91 -3.96 5.48 -5.91
C GLN A 91 -2.49 5.02 -5.81
N ARG A 92 -1.85 4.81 -6.98
CA ARG A 92 -0.48 4.27 -7.04
C ARG A 92 0.56 5.18 -6.41
N GLY A 93 0.56 6.48 -6.73
CA GLY A 93 1.56 7.44 -6.24
C GLY A 93 1.55 7.57 -4.71
N PRO A 94 0.47 8.09 -4.11
CA PRO A 94 0.41 8.34 -2.67
C PRO A 94 0.64 7.09 -1.83
N THR A 95 0.00 5.96 -2.17
CA THR A 95 0.10 4.73 -1.37
C THR A 95 1.46 4.07 -1.51
N ALA A 96 2.03 4.02 -2.72
CA ALA A 96 3.36 3.46 -2.93
C ALA A 96 4.42 4.28 -2.17
N VAL A 97 4.35 5.61 -2.21
CA VAL A 97 5.28 6.49 -1.48
C VAL A 97 5.13 6.28 0.03
N MET A 98 3.92 6.27 0.56
CA MET A 98 3.66 6.07 2.00
C MET A 98 4.18 4.70 2.48
N VAL A 99 3.86 3.63 1.76
CA VAL A 99 4.31 2.28 2.11
C VAL A 99 5.82 2.15 1.92
N ALA A 100 6.40 2.71 0.84
CA ALA A 100 7.84 2.73 0.62
C ALA A 100 8.59 3.52 1.70
N ALA A 101 8.07 4.65 2.15
CA ALA A 101 8.66 5.43 3.24
C ALA A 101 8.70 4.63 4.55
N TRP A 102 7.59 3.97 4.90
CA TRP A 102 7.51 3.13 6.08
C TRP A 102 8.43 1.89 5.99
N LEU A 103 8.40 1.19 4.85
CA LEU A 103 9.30 0.05 4.62
C LEU A 103 10.75 0.49 4.53
N GLY A 104 11.04 1.68 3.99
CA GLY A 104 12.37 2.27 3.96
C GLY A 104 12.93 2.55 5.35
N TRP A 105 12.11 3.16 6.21
CA TRP A 105 12.46 3.35 7.61
C TRP A 105 12.70 2.01 8.34
N ARG A 106 11.82 1.02 8.12
CA ARG A 106 12.01 -0.33 8.66
C ARG A 106 13.28 -1.00 8.13
N SER A 107 13.54 -0.91 6.81
CA SER A 107 14.75 -1.43 6.17
C SER A 107 16.02 -0.79 6.74
N TRP A 108 15.97 0.50 7.00
CA TRP A 108 17.08 1.22 7.65
C TRP A 108 17.32 0.72 9.08
N ARG A 109 16.26 0.53 9.86
CA ARG A 109 16.34 -0.02 11.23
C ARG A 109 16.86 -1.46 11.28
N GLN A 110 16.45 -2.28 10.32
CA GLN A 110 16.79 -3.71 10.23
C GLN A 110 18.04 -4.00 9.38
N HIS A 111 18.66 -2.96 8.81
CA HIS A 111 19.85 -3.10 7.96
C HIS A 111 19.68 -4.07 6.78
N THR A 112 18.48 -4.14 6.18
CA THR A 112 18.15 -5.01 5.05
C THR A 112 17.34 -4.22 4.00
N LEU A 113 17.59 -4.47 2.73
CA LEU A 113 16.83 -3.87 1.62
C LEU A 113 15.68 -4.75 1.13
N ARG A 114 15.55 -5.97 1.66
CA ARG A 114 14.54 -6.93 1.22
C ARG A 114 13.12 -6.37 1.21
N PRO A 115 12.62 -5.66 2.25
CA PRO A 115 11.26 -5.13 2.23
C PRO A 115 11.01 -4.18 1.06
N LEU A 116 11.97 -3.30 0.76
CA LEU A 116 11.87 -2.36 -0.36
C LEU A 116 11.96 -3.06 -1.71
N ILE A 117 12.89 -4.01 -1.86
CA ILE A 117 13.04 -4.78 -3.11
C ILE A 117 11.77 -5.61 -3.35
N THR A 118 11.21 -6.23 -2.31
CA THR A 118 9.95 -6.99 -2.42
C THR A 118 8.79 -6.09 -2.84
N LEU A 119 8.68 -4.88 -2.28
CA LEU A 119 7.70 -3.89 -2.73
C LEU A 119 7.92 -3.54 -4.20
N GLY A 120 9.17 -3.27 -4.60
CA GLY A 120 9.53 -2.96 -5.98
C GLY A 120 9.13 -4.07 -6.95
N VAL A 121 9.43 -5.33 -6.62
CA VAL A 121 9.02 -6.51 -7.40
C VAL A 121 7.49 -6.61 -7.49
N ALA A 122 6.78 -6.42 -6.38
CA ALA A 122 5.32 -6.48 -6.38
C ALA A 122 4.69 -5.39 -7.25
N LEU A 123 5.20 -4.15 -7.18
CA LEU A 123 4.73 -3.04 -8.01
C LEU A 123 5.10 -3.22 -9.49
N LEU A 124 6.27 -3.78 -9.79
CA LEU A 124 6.66 -4.14 -11.15
C LEU A 124 5.72 -5.18 -11.74
N LEU A 125 5.46 -6.27 -11.02
CA LEU A 125 4.51 -7.30 -11.42
C LEU A 125 3.11 -6.70 -11.64
N LEU A 126 2.66 -5.81 -10.74
CA LEU A 126 1.39 -5.11 -10.89
C LEU A 126 1.33 -4.29 -12.18
N ASN A 127 2.35 -3.49 -12.46
CA ASN A 127 2.36 -2.65 -13.65
C ASN A 127 2.43 -3.48 -14.94
N VAL A 128 3.25 -4.54 -14.96
CA VAL A 128 3.39 -5.40 -16.14
C VAL A 128 2.11 -6.21 -16.38
N THR A 129 1.58 -6.91 -15.37
CA THR A 129 0.45 -7.82 -15.56
C THR A 129 -0.86 -7.06 -15.79
N VAL A 130 -1.17 -6.08 -14.94
CA VAL A 130 -2.39 -5.25 -15.09
C VAL A 130 -2.29 -4.38 -16.34
N GLY A 131 -1.11 -3.80 -16.62
CA GLY A 131 -0.88 -3.00 -17.81
C GLY A 131 -1.05 -3.79 -19.11
N ALA A 132 -0.51 -5.01 -19.16
CA ALA A 132 -0.65 -5.89 -20.33
C ALA A 132 -2.12 -6.22 -20.63
N VAL A 133 -2.91 -6.52 -19.60
CA VAL A 133 -4.34 -6.81 -19.78
C VAL A 133 -5.12 -5.56 -20.20
N LYS A 134 -4.80 -4.38 -19.63
CA LYS A 134 -5.40 -3.11 -20.04
C LYS A 134 -5.19 -2.82 -21.51
N ILE A 135 -3.95 -2.92 -21.97
CA ILE A 135 -3.60 -2.69 -23.37
C ILE A 135 -4.22 -3.76 -24.27
N GLY A 136 -4.19 -5.04 -23.85
CA GLY A 136 -4.68 -6.15 -24.65
C GLY A 136 -6.18 -6.20 -24.84
N LEU A 137 -6.96 -5.79 -23.82
CA LEU A 137 -8.43 -5.86 -23.85
C LEU A 137 -9.09 -4.50 -24.09
N GLY A 138 -8.44 -3.39 -23.83
CA GLY A 138 -8.85 -2.06 -24.20
C GLY A 138 -10.31 -1.69 -23.87
N ARG A 139 -10.80 -2.05 -22.66
CA ARG A 139 -12.21 -1.87 -22.28
C ARG A 139 -12.53 -0.41 -21.94
N LEU A 140 -13.68 0.10 -22.44
CA LEU A 140 -14.20 1.42 -22.10
C LEU A 140 -14.86 1.43 -20.72
N GLY A 141 -14.73 2.58 -20.03
CA GLY A 141 -15.37 2.85 -18.76
C GLY A 141 -16.87 3.07 -18.86
N PRO A 142 -17.60 2.98 -17.71
CA PRO A 142 -19.05 3.20 -17.68
C PRO A 142 -19.48 4.53 -18.31
N HIS A 143 -18.68 5.59 -18.13
CA HIS A 143 -18.99 6.92 -18.67
C HIS A 143 -18.78 7.06 -20.19
N TYR A 144 -18.06 6.13 -20.81
CA TYR A 144 -17.70 6.15 -22.24
C TYR A 144 -18.32 4.98 -23.01
N ALA A 145 -19.08 4.12 -22.35
CA ALA A 145 -19.74 3.00 -22.97
C ALA A 145 -20.83 3.48 -23.92
N THR A 146 -20.90 2.88 -25.12
CA THR A 146 -21.72 3.34 -26.23
C THR A 146 -22.95 2.45 -26.48
N GLU A 147 -22.85 1.16 -26.17
CA GLU A 147 -23.89 0.17 -26.42
C GLU A 147 -24.33 -0.52 -25.12
N ILE A 148 -25.63 -0.41 -24.82
CA ILE A 148 -26.20 -0.98 -23.60
C ILE A 148 -26.06 -2.52 -23.59
N GLY A 149 -25.46 -3.06 -22.52
CA GLY A 149 -25.28 -4.50 -22.32
C GLY A 149 -24.06 -5.07 -23.04
N SER A 150 -23.28 -4.27 -23.79
CA SER A 150 -22.03 -4.71 -24.41
C SER A 150 -20.90 -4.85 -23.39
N ALA A 151 -19.87 -5.62 -23.74
CA ALA A 151 -18.66 -5.75 -22.93
C ALA A 151 -17.69 -4.58 -23.11
N GLU A 152 -17.90 -3.69 -24.09
CA GLU A 152 -17.08 -2.52 -24.43
C GLU A 152 -15.57 -2.81 -24.55
N LEU A 153 -15.22 -4.02 -25.04
CA LEU A 153 -13.84 -4.47 -25.22
C LEU A 153 -13.27 -4.01 -26.56
N PHE A 154 -11.93 -3.92 -26.63
CA PHE A 154 -11.15 -3.56 -27.82
C PHE A 154 -11.47 -2.17 -28.38
N ALA A 155 -12.02 -1.30 -27.53
CA ALA A 155 -12.44 0.05 -27.89
C ALA A 155 -11.41 1.13 -27.48
N GLY A 156 -10.17 0.73 -27.16
CA GLY A 156 -9.09 1.65 -26.79
C GLY A 156 -9.18 2.22 -25.36
N GLY A 157 -10.05 1.66 -24.51
CA GLY A 157 -10.12 2.01 -23.10
C GLY A 157 -9.01 1.39 -22.26
N ASP A 158 -8.88 1.83 -21.00
CA ASP A 158 -7.81 1.41 -20.11
C ASP A 158 -8.30 1.06 -18.69
N ILE A 159 -9.57 0.73 -18.53
CA ILE A 159 -10.15 0.54 -17.21
C ILE A 159 -10.11 -0.90 -16.70
N PHE A 160 -10.04 -1.90 -17.57
CA PHE A 160 -10.09 -3.33 -17.22
C PHE A 160 -8.70 -3.98 -17.21
N PRO A 161 -8.25 -4.54 -16.10
CA PRO A 161 -8.86 -4.56 -14.76
C PRO A 161 -8.67 -3.24 -14.00
N SER A 162 -9.41 -3.07 -12.87
CA SER A 162 -9.28 -1.89 -12.00
C SER A 162 -7.89 -1.77 -11.41
N GLY A 163 -7.17 -0.71 -11.83
CA GLY A 163 -5.84 -0.42 -11.33
C GLY A 163 -5.80 0.04 -9.87
N HIS A 164 -6.80 0.82 -9.42
CA HIS A 164 -6.94 1.26 -8.03
C HIS A 164 -7.12 0.06 -7.10
N THR A 165 -7.99 -0.84 -7.48
CA THR A 165 -8.33 -2.03 -6.70
C THR A 165 -7.13 -2.98 -6.61
N ALA A 166 -6.48 -3.29 -7.72
CA ALA A 166 -5.30 -4.16 -7.75
C ALA A 166 -4.14 -3.54 -6.94
N ASN A 167 -3.94 -2.21 -7.06
CA ASN A 167 -2.93 -1.50 -6.29
C ASN A 167 -3.21 -1.52 -4.78
N ALA A 168 -4.48 -1.33 -4.37
CA ALA A 168 -4.85 -1.42 -2.97
C ALA A 168 -4.52 -2.81 -2.38
N VAL A 169 -4.86 -3.90 -3.10
CA VAL A 169 -4.53 -5.25 -2.66
C VAL A 169 -3.03 -5.44 -2.51
N VAL A 170 -2.24 -5.05 -3.50
CA VAL A 170 -0.78 -5.24 -3.50
C VAL A 170 -0.10 -4.38 -2.44
N THR A 171 -0.36 -3.07 -2.42
CA THR A 171 0.33 -2.13 -1.52
C THR A 171 -0.01 -2.33 -0.05
N TRP A 172 -1.26 -2.57 0.28
CA TRP A 172 -1.65 -2.86 1.66
C TRP A 172 -1.36 -4.32 2.05
N GLY A 173 -1.54 -5.25 1.12
CA GLY A 173 -1.28 -6.67 1.35
C GLY A 173 0.19 -7.01 1.56
N ILE A 174 1.12 -6.24 0.98
CA ILE A 174 2.55 -6.47 1.19
C ILE A 174 2.98 -6.23 2.64
N LEU A 175 2.29 -5.36 3.37
CA LEU A 175 2.54 -5.15 4.79
C LEU A 175 2.24 -6.42 5.60
N ALA A 176 1.14 -7.10 5.27
CA ALA A 176 0.80 -8.39 5.86
C ALA A 176 1.77 -9.50 5.43
N TYR A 177 2.21 -9.48 4.16
CA TYR A 177 3.19 -10.42 3.64
C TYR A 177 4.53 -10.31 4.37
N LEU A 178 5.00 -9.10 4.65
CA LEU A 178 6.26 -8.80 5.32
C LEU A 178 6.18 -8.84 6.85
N ALA A 179 5.01 -9.06 7.43
CA ALA A 179 4.83 -9.14 8.88
C ALA A 179 5.56 -10.36 9.46
N SER A 180 6.30 -10.19 10.55
CA SER A 180 7.12 -11.21 11.19
C SER A 180 6.32 -12.08 12.15
N THR A 181 5.30 -11.54 12.82
CA THR A 181 4.47 -12.30 13.77
C THR A 181 3.13 -12.72 13.14
N VAL A 182 2.58 -13.83 13.64
CA VAL A 182 1.27 -14.34 13.17
C VAL A 182 0.15 -13.35 13.48
N VAL A 183 0.21 -12.68 14.64
CA VAL A 183 -0.80 -11.71 15.07
C VAL A 183 -0.79 -10.48 14.17
N THR A 184 0.38 -9.86 13.98
CA THR A 184 0.55 -8.71 13.09
C THR A 184 0.12 -9.04 11.67
N ARG A 185 0.49 -10.22 11.17
CA ARG A 185 0.08 -10.69 9.85
C ARG A 185 -1.44 -10.76 9.72
N ARG A 186 -2.13 -11.35 10.70
CA ARG A 186 -3.60 -11.44 10.69
C ARG A 186 -4.25 -10.06 10.70
N VAL A 187 -3.80 -9.18 11.62
CA VAL A 187 -4.34 -7.81 11.71
C VAL A 187 -4.14 -7.06 10.40
N LEU A 188 -2.91 -7.05 9.86
CA LEU A 188 -2.61 -6.37 8.60
C LEU A 188 -3.35 -7.00 7.40
N SER A 189 -3.58 -8.32 7.40
CA SER A 189 -4.39 -8.96 6.37
C SER A 189 -5.84 -8.50 6.41
N VAL A 190 -6.43 -8.38 7.60
CA VAL A 190 -7.80 -7.86 7.75
C VAL A 190 -7.87 -6.39 7.32
N VAL A 191 -6.94 -5.56 7.79
CA VAL A 191 -6.87 -4.14 7.38
C VAL A 191 -6.72 -4.01 5.87
N SER A 192 -5.81 -4.77 5.26
CA SER A 192 -5.61 -4.79 3.81
C SER A 192 -6.88 -5.22 3.06
N ALA A 193 -7.57 -6.24 3.54
CA ALA A 193 -8.82 -6.69 2.94
C ALA A 193 -9.91 -5.62 3.01
N VAL A 194 -10.11 -5.00 4.20
CA VAL A 194 -11.09 -3.92 4.39
C VAL A 194 -10.78 -2.75 3.47
N VAL A 195 -9.53 -2.27 3.44
CA VAL A 195 -9.14 -1.15 2.55
C VAL A 195 -9.36 -1.51 1.09
N SER A 196 -8.92 -2.68 0.65
CA SER A 196 -9.03 -3.09 -0.75
C SER A 196 -10.49 -3.27 -1.20
N LEU A 197 -11.34 -3.85 -0.34
CA LEU A 197 -12.77 -3.97 -0.61
C LEU A 197 -13.43 -2.60 -0.67
N SER A 198 -13.12 -1.70 0.28
CA SER A 198 -13.66 -0.35 0.31
C SER A 198 -13.25 0.47 -0.92
N VAL A 199 -11.97 0.41 -1.32
CA VAL A 199 -11.50 1.09 -2.54
C VAL A 199 -12.23 0.56 -3.77
N GLY A 200 -12.37 -0.77 -3.91
CA GLY A 200 -13.09 -1.35 -5.04
C GLY A 200 -14.56 -0.94 -5.07
N ALA A 201 -15.25 -1.03 -3.94
CA ALA A 201 -16.63 -0.58 -3.83
C ALA A 201 -16.79 0.92 -4.16
N THR A 202 -15.86 1.74 -3.72
CA THR A 202 -15.83 3.18 -4.02
C THR A 202 -15.71 3.46 -5.51
N THR A 203 -14.85 2.73 -6.25
CA THR A 203 -14.70 2.93 -7.70
C THR A 203 -15.97 2.55 -8.48
N VAL A 204 -16.73 1.56 -8.00
CA VAL A 204 -18.05 1.22 -8.54
C VAL A 204 -19.08 2.29 -8.18
N TYR A 205 -19.10 2.75 -6.93
CA TYR A 205 -19.99 3.82 -6.47
C TYR A 205 -19.80 5.10 -7.30
N LEU A 206 -18.54 5.50 -7.54
CA LEU A 206 -18.21 6.69 -8.35
C LEU A 206 -18.46 6.49 -9.87
N GLY A 207 -18.84 5.28 -10.30
CA GLY A 207 -19.07 4.96 -11.71
C GLY A 207 -17.80 4.96 -12.56
N THR A 208 -16.61 4.92 -11.96
CA THR A 208 -15.33 4.93 -12.69
C THR A 208 -14.93 3.55 -13.21
N HIS A 209 -15.45 2.49 -12.59
CA HIS A 209 -15.17 1.10 -12.94
C HIS A 209 -16.44 0.24 -12.91
N TRP A 210 -16.48 -0.77 -13.76
CA TRP A 210 -17.45 -1.84 -13.71
C TRP A 210 -17.19 -2.76 -12.51
N VAL A 211 -18.20 -3.48 -12.03
CA VAL A 211 -18.04 -4.47 -10.97
C VAL A 211 -17.03 -5.55 -11.37
N SER A 212 -17.13 -6.03 -12.61
CA SER A 212 -16.18 -7.02 -13.14
C SER A 212 -14.74 -6.53 -13.20
N ASP A 213 -14.48 -5.22 -13.45
CA ASP A 213 -13.14 -4.64 -13.40
C ASP A 213 -12.55 -4.69 -11.99
N VAL A 214 -13.40 -4.44 -10.99
CA VAL A 214 -13.04 -4.48 -9.58
C VAL A 214 -12.74 -5.91 -9.12
N LEU A 215 -13.60 -6.86 -9.45
CA LEU A 215 -13.39 -8.29 -9.16
C LEU A 215 -12.07 -8.79 -9.75
N LEU A 216 -11.80 -8.42 -11.01
CA LEU A 216 -10.56 -8.78 -11.67
C LEU A 216 -9.35 -8.07 -11.03
N GLY A 217 -9.50 -6.82 -10.59
CA GLY A 217 -8.48 -6.07 -9.87
C GLY A 217 -8.10 -6.74 -8.55
N TRP A 218 -9.09 -7.17 -7.74
CA TRP A 218 -8.83 -7.90 -6.49
C TRP A 218 -8.10 -9.21 -6.75
N THR A 219 -8.54 -9.99 -7.73
CA THR A 219 -7.90 -11.27 -8.05
C THR A 219 -6.49 -11.08 -8.62
N ALA A 220 -6.26 -10.07 -9.47
CA ALA A 220 -4.94 -9.74 -9.98
C ALA A 220 -3.96 -9.37 -8.85
N GLY A 221 -4.36 -8.50 -7.94
CA GLY A 221 -3.55 -8.14 -6.79
C GLY A 221 -3.26 -9.33 -5.87
N LEU A 222 -4.25 -10.20 -5.64
CA LEU A 222 -4.10 -11.41 -4.84
C LEU A 222 -3.16 -12.42 -5.49
N LEU A 223 -3.24 -12.62 -6.81
CA LEU A 223 -2.31 -13.46 -7.57
C LEU A 223 -0.86 -13.02 -7.39
N ILE A 224 -0.61 -11.70 -7.47
CA ILE A 224 0.73 -11.15 -7.26
C ILE A 224 1.24 -11.47 -5.85
N LEU A 225 0.44 -11.20 -4.80
CA LEU A 225 0.83 -11.48 -3.42
C LEU A 225 1.07 -12.99 -3.17
N LEU A 226 0.27 -13.85 -3.77
CA LEU A 226 0.43 -15.30 -3.67
C LEU A 226 1.68 -15.79 -4.39
N ALA A 227 2.06 -15.15 -5.51
CA ALA A 227 3.23 -15.50 -6.30
C ALA A 227 4.55 -14.98 -5.72
N LEU A 228 4.53 -13.95 -4.84
CA LEU A 228 5.75 -13.33 -4.30
C LEU A 228 6.82 -14.32 -3.78
N PRO A 229 6.48 -15.45 -3.12
CA PRO A 229 7.51 -16.38 -2.66
C PRO A 229 8.38 -16.98 -3.77
N TRP A 230 7.88 -17.04 -5.01
CA TRP A 230 8.70 -17.46 -6.15
C TRP A 230 9.79 -16.44 -6.50
N PHE A 231 9.57 -15.17 -6.17
CA PHE A 231 10.51 -14.07 -6.41
C PHE A 231 11.50 -13.85 -5.26
N GLU A 232 11.32 -14.52 -4.11
CA GLU A 232 12.24 -14.37 -2.97
C GLU A 232 13.71 -14.67 -3.32
N PRO A 233 14.06 -15.70 -4.12
CA PRO A 233 15.44 -15.90 -4.56
C PRO A 233 15.97 -14.74 -5.38
N LEU A 234 15.13 -14.12 -6.22
CA LEU A 234 15.48 -12.93 -7.00
C LEU A 234 15.70 -11.72 -6.09
N VAL A 235 14.81 -11.52 -5.12
CA VAL A 235 14.93 -10.45 -4.11
C VAL A 235 16.26 -10.60 -3.33
N ALA A 236 16.59 -11.81 -2.91
CA ALA A 236 17.83 -12.09 -2.19
C ALA A 236 19.08 -11.83 -3.05
N ARG A 237 19.06 -12.20 -4.33
CA ARG A 237 20.16 -11.91 -5.28
C ARG A 237 20.27 -10.43 -5.53
N ALA A 238 19.16 -9.73 -5.74
CA ALA A 238 19.16 -8.28 -5.93
C ALA A 238 19.72 -7.55 -4.72
N GLU A 239 19.33 -7.94 -3.51
CA GLU A 239 19.91 -7.38 -2.28
C GLU A 239 21.42 -7.61 -2.21
N ALA A 240 21.88 -8.84 -2.46
CA ALA A 240 23.31 -9.17 -2.46
C ALA A 240 24.09 -8.34 -3.49
N TYR A 241 23.56 -8.22 -4.70
CA TYR A 241 24.16 -7.42 -5.76
C TYR A 241 24.25 -5.92 -5.41
N VAL A 242 23.23 -5.35 -4.80
CA VAL A 242 23.26 -3.95 -4.36
C VAL A 242 24.34 -3.73 -3.31
N PHE A 243 24.50 -4.66 -2.37
CA PHE A 243 25.56 -4.55 -1.35
C PHE A 243 26.96 -4.75 -1.95
N GLU A 244 27.12 -5.67 -2.89
CA GLU A 244 28.38 -5.87 -3.60
C GLU A 244 28.77 -4.63 -4.44
N LEU A 245 27.85 -4.12 -5.23
CA LEU A 245 28.06 -2.89 -6.02
C LEU A 245 28.46 -1.71 -5.12
N ARG A 246 27.82 -1.58 -4.00
CA ARG A 246 28.12 -0.55 -3.02
C ARG A 246 29.54 -0.69 -2.45
N GLU A 247 29.95 -1.91 -2.11
CA GLU A 247 31.30 -2.17 -1.63
C GLU A 247 32.35 -1.89 -2.72
N LEU A 248 32.07 -2.27 -3.96
CA LEU A 248 32.91 -1.94 -5.10
C LEU A 248 33.07 -0.41 -5.31
N LEU A 249 31.95 0.34 -5.23
CA LEU A 249 31.98 1.79 -5.31
C LEU A 249 32.78 2.41 -4.17
N ARG A 250 32.62 1.90 -2.95
CA ARG A 250 33.39 2.35 -1.78
C ARG A 250 34.89 2.17 -2.01
N ARG A 251 35.32 0.97 -2.45
CA ARG A 251 36.73 0.68 -2.75
C ARG A 251 37.28 1.60 -3.86
N ARG A 252 36.48 1.85 -4.91
CA ARG A 252 36.86 2.78 -5.99
C ARG A 252 37.05 4.21 -5.49
N LEU A 253 36.20 4.67 -4.55
CA LEU A 253 36.36 5.99 -3.93
C LEU A 253 37.60 6.06 -3.04
N GLU A 254 37.87 5.02 -2.25
CA GLU A 254 39.05 4.90 -1.40
C GLU A 254 40.33 4.84 -2.23
N GLU A 255 40.31 4.24 -3.42
CA GLU A 255 41.41 4.17 -4.38
C GLU A 255 41.63 5.48 -5.17
N GLY A 256 40.83 6.54 -4.90
CA GLY A 256 40.94 7.85 -5.58
C GLY A 256 40.63 7.81 -7.10
N ARG A 257 39.99 6.75 -7.58
CA ARG A 257 39.66 6.55 -9.00
C ARG A 257 38.37 7.25 -9.44
N VAL A 258 37.65 7.87 -8.52
CA VAL A 258 36.40 8.61 -8.79
C VAL A 258 36.65 10.08 -8.56
N SER A 259 36.17 10.94 -9.48
CA SER A 259 36.31 12.40 -9.34
C SER A 259 35.68 12.92 -8.04
N GLU A 260 36.30 13.90 -7.44
CA GLU A 260 35.92 14.49 -6.14
C GLU A 260 34.42 14.82 -5.99
N PRO A 261 33.71 15.41 -6.98
CA PRO A 261 32.27 15.69 -6.87
C PRO A 261 31.40 14.44 -6.80
N VAL A 262 31.77 13.35 -7.46
CA VAL A 262 31.06 12.07 -7.41
C VAL A 262 31.33 11.36 -6.08
N ALA A 263 32.56 11.46 -5.57
CA ALA A 263 32.95 10.96 -4.27
C ALA A 263 32.12 11.62 -3.15
N ALA A 264 32.03 12.95 -3.17
CA ALA A 264 31.26 13.72 -2.19
C ALA A 264 29.76 13.35 -2.19
N ALA A 265 29.18 13.12 -3.37
CA ALA A 265 27.78 12.73 -3.51
C ALA A 265 27.50 11.30 -3.00
N LEU A 266 28.45 10.37 -3.15
CA LEU A 266 28.30 8.96 -2.76
C LEU A 266 28.70 8.68 -1.29
N THR A 267 29.53 9.50 -0.68
CA THR A 267 30.03 9.30 0.67
C THR A 267 28.92 9.11 1.74
N PRO A 268 27.82 9.89 1.76
CA PRO A 268 26.75 9.67 2.75
C PRO A 268 26.07 8.32 2.59
N LEU A 269 25.88 7.86 1.36
CA LEU A 269 25.24 6.55 1.06
C LEU A 269 26.14 5.39 1.48
N LEU A 270 27.44 5.52 1.26
CA LEU A 270 28.43 4.49 1.55
C LEU A 270 28.68 4.39 3.05
N SER A 271 28.76 5.49 3.78
CA SER A 271 29.00 5.51 5.23
C SER A 271 27.84 4.94 6.02
N ALA A 272 26.60 5.24 5.60
CA ALA A 272 25.40 4.65 6.22
C ALA A 272 25.41 3.12 6.20
N GLY A 273 25.98 2.48 5.20
CA GLY A 273 25.94 1.03 5.09
C GLY A 273 27.14 0.29 5.66
N GLY A 274 28.28 0.93 5.85
CA GLY A 274 29.36 0.29 6.58
C GLY A 274 28.90 -0.08 8.01
N LYS A 275 28.10 0.80 8.61
CA LYS A 275 27.44 0.53 9.91
C LYS A 275 26.42 -0.63 9.82
N TRP A 276 25.77 -0.83 8.68
CA TRP A 276 24.81 -1.89 8.45
C TRP A 276 25.49 -3.29 8.35
N GLN A 277 26.61 -3.37 7.66
CA GLN A 277 27.35 -4.64 7.53
C GLN A 277 28.04 -5.04 8.82
N LEU A 278 28.69 -4.10 9.52
CA LEU A 278 29.32 -4.37 10.80
C LEU A 278 28.32 -4.87 11.84
N ARG A 279 27.13 -4.27 11.88
CA ARG A 279 26.08 -4.70 12.80
C ARG A 279 25.51 -6.07 12.45
N ARG A 280 25.30 -6.36 11.16
CA ARG A 280 24.84 -7.69 10.70
C ARG A 280 25.86 -8.79 11.01
N ASN A 281 27.14 -8.52 10.82
CA ASN A 281 28.20 -9.48 11.12
C ASN A 281 28.37 -9.67 12.64
N ALA A 282 28.22 -8.61 13.43
CA ALA A 282 28.24 -8.69 14.89
C ALA A 282 27.06 -9.49 15.46
N GLU A 283 25.87 -9.33 14.88
CA GLU A 283 24.67 -10.09 15.26
C GLU A 283 24.74 -11.57 14.80
N ALA A 284 25.41 -11.84 13.68
CA ALA A 284 25.63 -13.23 13.20
C ALA A 284 26.70 -13.99 13.99
N THR A 285 27.62 -13.28 14.65
CA THR A 285 28.71 -13.86 15.50
C THR A 285 28.43 -13.81 16.98
N ALA A 286 27.32 -13.18 17.40
CA ALA A 286 26.93 -13.17 18.80
C ALA A 286 26.61 -14.63 19.28
N PRO A 287 27.24 -15.12 20.33
CA PRO A 287 26.94 -16.45 20.85
C PRO A 287 25.48 -16.49 21.32
N VAL A 288 24.74 -17.51 20.87
CA VAL A 288 23.41 -17.81 21.38
C VAL A 288 23.48 -17.87 22.89
N PRO A 289 22.73 -17.09 23.68
CA PRO A 289 22.73 -17.23 25.13
C PRO A 289 22.34 -18.67 25.47
N ALA A 290 23.25 -19.39 26.11
CA ALA A 290 22.96 -20.70 26.62
C ALA A 290 21.76 -20.61 27.55
N ALA A 291 20.73 -21.42 27.28
CA ALA A 291 19.60 -21.55 28.16
C ALA A 291 20.09 -21.83 29.56
N ALA A 292 19.80 -20.94 30.50
CA ALA A 292 20.15 -21.16 31.91
C ALA A 292 19.50 -22.46 32.37
N PRO A 293 20.26 -23.34 33.06
CA PRO A 293 19.70 -24.58 33.58
C PRO A 293 18.60 -24.24 34.58
N ALA A 294 17.44 -24.85 34.41
CA ALA A 294 16.32 -24.75 35.34
C ALA A 294 16.79 -25.18 36.74
N ASN A 295 16.71 -24.28 37.70
CA ASN A 295 17.01 -24.54 39.09
C ASN A 295 15.87 -25.36 39.74
N PRO A 296 16.08 -26.60 40.21
CA PRO A 296 15.02 -27.44 40.74
C PRO A 296 14.71 -27.18 42.25
N GLN A 297 15.09 -26.04 42.80
CA GLN A 297 14.91 -25.77 44.25
C GLN A 297 14.04 -24.54 44.53
N ALA A 298 12.80 -24.53 44.07
CA ALA A 298 11.82 -23.57 44.56
C ALA A 298 10.42 -24.20 44.67
N GLN A 299 10.34 -25.38 45.26
CA GLN A 299 9.12 -25.97 45.78
C GLN A 299 9.37 -26.41 47.22
N ALA A 300 9.22 -25.52 48.19
CA ALA A 300 8.78 -25.82 49.56
C ALA A 300 8.80 -24.54 50.40
N ALA A 301 7.67 -24.31 51.04
CA ALA A 301 7.36 -23.39 52.14
C ALA A 301 6.49 -22.21 51.66
N GLY A 302 5.18 -22.18 51.87
CA GLY A 302 4.57 -22.37 53.20
C GLY A 302 4.02 -21.02 53.64
N GLN A 303 2.70 -20.90 53.69
CA GLN A 303 1.86 -19.76 54.12
C GLN A 303 2.14 -19.32 55.57
N PRO A 304 1.29 -18.42 56.14
CA PRO A 304 1.33 -16.96 56.16
C PRO A 304 1.49 -16.39 57.57
N ALA A 305 1.83 -15.13 57.74
CA ALA A 305 1.58 -14.45 59.03
C ALA A 305 1.32 -12.95 58.83
N THR A 306 0.19 -12.55 59.32
CA THR A 306 -0.30 -11.24 59.69
C THR A 306 0.65 -10.46 60.62
N ASN A 307 0.74 -9.14 60.45
CA ASN A 307 0.42 -8.08 61.41
C ASN A 307 1.14 -6.76 61.16
N ALA A 308 0.35 -5.74 60.94
CA ALA A 308 0.18 -4.54 61.81
C ALA A 308 1.43 -3.71 62.16
N GLY A 309 1.35 -2.41 61.85
CA GLY A 309 1.97 -1.43 62.71
C GLY A 309 2.49 -0.17 62.00
N THR A 310 1.62 0.84 61.93
CA THR A 310 1.85 2.26 62.31
C THR A 310 3.16 2.96 61.99
N GLY A 311 3.04 4.16 61.33
CA GLY A 311 3.79 5.28 61.83
C GLY A 311 4.25 6.33 60.82
N HIS A 312 3.57 7.40 60.77
CA HIS A 312 3.97 8.83 60.65
C HIS A 312 4.81 9.32 59.42
N GLY A 313 4.19 10.32 58.77
CA GLY A 313 4.84 11.29 57.85
C GLY A 313 5.82 12.25 58.57
N PRO A 314 6.21 13.38 58.06
CA PRO A 314 5.61 14.27 57.04
C PRO A 314 6.57 14.88 55.99
N THR A 315 5.98 15.57 55.05
CA THR A 315 6.53 16.54 54.08
C THR A 315 7.62 17.49 54.56
N PRO A 316 8.40 18.16 53.64
CA PRO A 316 7.87 19.38 53.04
C PRO A 316 8.29 19.66 51.56
N ARG A 317 7.42 20.48 50.95
CA ARG A 317 7.69 21.29 49.77
C ARG A 317 8.61 22.48 50.11
N PRO A 318 9.34 23.09 49.15
CA PRO A 318 9.00 24.45 48.69
C PRO A 318 9.11 24.66 47.18
N ALA A 319 8.15 25.43 46.66
CA ALA A 319 8.16 26.79 46.21
C ALA A 319 8.77 27.09 44.83
N ALA A 320 7.91 27.52 44.01
CA ALA A 320 7.85 28.41 42.87
C ALA A 320 9.09 29.24 42.50
N HIS A 321 9.34 29.30 41.16
CA HIS A 321 9.76 30.57 40.54
C HIS A 321 9.16 30.66 39.13
N LEU A 322 8.44 31.77 38.93
CA LEU A 322 8.02 32.38 37.68
C LEU A 322 9.25 32.72 36.80
N THR A 323 9.10 32.61 35.47
CA THR A 323 9.42 33.70 34.54
C THR A 323 9.04 33.40 33.10
N THR A 324 8.27 34.32 32.56
CA THR A 324 8.25 34.97 31.26
C THR A 324 7.90 34.17 29.99
N ARG A 325 6.73 34.52 29.46
CA ARG A 325 6.35 34.46 28.05
C ARG A 325 7.26 35.33 27.17
N PRO A 326 7.46 34.94 25.92
CA PRO A 326 7.44 35.94 24.84
C PRO A 326 6.45 35.58 23.70
N HIS A 327 5.71 36.60 23.38
CA HIS A 327 5.19 37.13 22.14
C HIS A 327 4.83 36.17 20.99
N VAL A 328 3.51 36.14 20.73
CA VAL A 328 2.83 35.78 19.51
C VAL A 328 3.28 36.70 18.37
N ILE A 329 3.87 36.15 17.31
CA ILE A 329 3.93 36.78 16.00
C ILE A 329 2.78 36.26 15.17
N ARG A 330 1.82 37.14 14.93
CA ARG A 330 0.67 36.99 14.06
C ARG A 330 1.17 37.07 12.62
N SER A 331 1.20 35.96 11.91
CA SER A 331 1.44 35.94 10.46
C SER A 331 0.10 36.05 9.76
N GLU A 332 -0.11 37.14 9.06
CA GLU A 332 -1.27 37.40 8.21
C GLU A 332 -1.30 36.42 7.03
N ARG A 333 -2.39 35.69 6.92
CA ARG A 333 -2.68 34.86 5.74
C ARG A 333 -3.33 35.75 4.68
N THR A 334 -2.63 35.97 3.59
CA THR A 334 -3.19 36.48 2.33
C THR A 334 -4.09 35.37 1.72
N PRO A 335 -5.31 35.67 1.29
CA PRO A 335 -6.15 34.69 0.62
C PRO A 335 -5.66 34.44 -0.80
N VAL A 336 -5.35 33.20 -1.12
CA VAL A 336 -5.05 32.76 -2.48
C VAL A 336 -6.36 32.56 -3.21
N THR A 337 -6.60 33.36 -4.23
CA THR A 337 -7.72 33.27 -5.17
C THR A 337 -7.58 31.99 -6.00
N PRO A 338 -8.62 31.17 -6.19
CA PRO A 338 -8.54 30.01 -7.09
C PRO A 338 -8.49 30.49 -8.54
N VAL A 339 -7.45 30.05 -9.24
CA VAL A 339 -7.30 30.25 -10.69
C VAL A 339 -8.38 29.46 -11.42
N GLY A 340 -9.23 30.17 -12.14
CA GLY A 340 -10.36 29.65 -12.88
C GLY A 340 -9.94 28.64 -13.96
N SER A 341 -10.73 27.58 -14.06
CA SER A 341 -10.72 26.62 -15.15
C SER A 341 -10.97 27.32 -16.48
N ARG A 342 -10.02 27.23 -17.40
CA ARG A 342 -10.21 27.68 -18.79
C ARG A 342 -11.19 26.73 -19.49
N ARG A 343 -12.39 27.23 -19.81
CA ARG A 343 -13.30 26.63 -20.80
C ARG A 343 -12.64 26.71 -22.18
N PRO A 344 -12.72 25.65 -23.01
CA PRO A 344 -12.34 25.76 -24.41
C PRO A 344 -13.35 26.63 -25.18
N PRO A 345 -12.92 27.35 -26.23
CA PRO A 345 -13.79 28.27 -26.97
C PRO A 345 -14.84 27.50 -27.78
N HIS A 346 -16.09 27.95 -27.66
CA HIS A 346 -17.18 27.52 -28.52
C HIS A 346 -16.92 28.03 -29.95
N THR A 347 -16.79 27.14 -30.90
CA THR A 347 -16.87 27.46 -32.34
C THR A 347 -18.31 27.82 -32.69
N GLU A 348 -18.54 29.07 -33.01
CA GLU A 348 -19.79 29.55 -33.57
C GLU A 348 -20.04 28.86 -34.92
N ARG A 349 -21.15 28.15 -35.01
CA ARG A 349 -21.63 27.53 -36.24
C ARG A 349 -22.47 28.59 -36.98
N THR A 350 -21.90 29.17 -38.02
CA THR A 350 -22.57 30.08 -38.97
C THR A 350 -23.74 29.36 -39.62
N THR A 351 -24.93 29.84 -39.38
CA THR A 351 -26.14 29.40 -40.06
C THR A 351 -26.17 29.95 -41.49
N ALA A 352 -25.94 29.08 -42.45
CA ALA A 352 -26.25 29.39 -43.86
C ALA A 352 -27.76 29.20 -44.10
N ARG A 353 -28.40 30.30 -44.49
CA ARG A 353 -29.78 30.41 -44.95
C ARG A 353 -29.92 29.68 -46.28
N GLY A 354 -30.62 28.55 -46.34
CA GLY A 354 -31.00 27.85 -47.57
C GLY A 354 -32.47 28.14 -47.92
N ALA A 355 -32.72 28.54 -49.15
CA ALA A 355 -34.00 28.94 -49.74
C ALA A 355 -34.99 27.76 -49.87
N PRO A 356 -36.27 28.01 -49.99
CA PRO A 356 -37.32 27.01 -50.01
C PRO A 356 -37.49 26.34 -51.41
N ALA A 357 -37.57 25.00 -51.39
CA ALA A 357 -37.93 24.21 -52.57
C ALA A 357 -39.44 24.04 -52.69
N ARG A 358 -39.95 24.25 -53.93
CA ARG A 358 -41.31 24.12 -54.37
C ARG A 358 -41.86 22.71 -54.33
N PRO A 359 -43.15 22.50 -54.15
CA PRO A 359 -43.76 21.18 -54.27
C PRO A 359 -44.01 20.80 -55.74
N ILE A 360 -43.69 19.53 -56.06
CA ILE A 360 -44.13 18.94 -57.35
C ILE A 360 -45.28 17.98 -57.01
N ALA A 361 -46.42 18.28 -57.64
CA ALA A 361 -47.58 17.40 -57.64
C ALA A 361 -47.45 16.35 -58.76
N GLY A 362 -48.02 15.18 -58.55
CA GLY A 362 -48.66 14.41 -59.61
C GLY A 362 -47.93 13.13 -60.02
N GLY A 363 -48.60 11.99 -59.91
CA GLY A 363 -48.37 10.72 -60.59
C GLY A 363 -48.57 9.53 -59.66
#